data_fdf2b57d99dc20638332b2e4a2afd67a
#
_entry.id   fdf2b57d99dc20638332b2e4a2afd67a
#
_cell.length_a   1.000
_cell.length_b   1.000
_cell.length_c   1.000
_cell.angle_alpha   90.00
_cell.angle_beta   90.00
_cell.angle_gamma   90.00
#
_symmetry.space_group_name_H-M   'P 1'
#
loop_
_entity.id
_entity.type
_entity.pdbx_description
1 polymer ?
#
loop_
_entity_poly.entity_id
_entity_poly.type
_entity_poly.pdbx_seq_one_letter_code
_entity_poly.pdbx_strand_id
1 'polypeptide(L)'
;AVAGAPVPPQFQYLYGSGEAAALSRQAFRALVNYATYRRAAGDGVVLKPGSTLAAPQWESCAGKPRAAVFDADETVVLNLGVEALAARDPAAPFDPAQWSRWERTG
;
A
#
# COMPACT_ATOMS: atom_id res chain seq x y z
N ALA A 1 -12.81 31.18 -5.57
CA ALA A 1 -12.52 29.76 -5.73
C ALA A 1 -11.85 29.60 -7.10
N VAL A 2 -10.58 29.26 -7.12
CA VAL A 2 -9.88 28.88 -8.37
C VAL A 2 -10.50 27.56 -8.77
N ALA A 3 -11.16 27.50 -9.92
CA ALA A 3 -11.61 26.24 -10.51
C ALA A 3 -10.36 25.35 -10.66
N GLY A 4 -10.26 24.34 -9.81
CA GLY A 4 -9.13 23.44 -9.85
C GLY A 4 -9.08 22.71 -11.19
N ALA A 5 -7.88 22.37 -11.65
CA ALA A 5 -7.74 21.47 -12.78
C ALA A 5 -8.54 20.18 -12.51
N PRO A 6 -9.16 19.58 -13.52
CA PRO A 6 -9.93 18.36 -13.33
C PRO A 6 -9.01 17.25 -12.77
N VAL A 7 -9.55 16.45 -11.88
CA VAL A 7 -8.84 15.28 -11.33
C VAL A 7 -8.50 14.35 -12.50
N PRO A 8 -7.23 13.90 -12.64
CA PRO A 8 -6.83 12.98 -13.70
C PRO A 8 -7.69 11.72 -13.75
N PRO A 9 -8.00 11.15 -14.93
CA PRO A 9 -8.88 9.99 -15.07
C PRO A 9 -8.44 8.77 -14.26
N GLN A 10 -7.14 8.54 -14.14
CA GLN A 10 -6.59 7.45 -13.33
C GLN A 10 -6.95 7.58 -11.85
N PHE A 11 -6.98 8.79 -11.30
CA PHE A 11 -7.39 9.03 -9.92
C PHE A 11 -8.91 8.93 -9.76
N GLN A 12 -9.68 9.36 -10.76
CA GLN A 12 -11.12 9.17 -10.77
C GLN A 12 -11.48 7.69 -10.73
N TYR A 13 -10.73 6.85 -11.49
CA TYR A 13 -10.90 5.40 -11.45
C TYR A 13 -10.52 4.84 -10.07
N LEU A 14 -9.32 5.12 -9.59
CA LEU A 14 -8.77 4.54 -8.37
C LEU A 14 -9.63 4.86 -7.14
N TYR A 15 -10.06 6.11 -6.99
CA TYR A 15 -10.76 6.58 -5.79
C TYR A 15 -12.28 6.66 -5.92
N GLY A 16 -12.81 6.65 -7.14
CA GLY A 16 -14.23 6.88 -7.39
C GLY A 16 -14.97 5.75 -8.07
N SER A 17 -14.27 4.73 -8.62
CA SER A 17 -14.96 3.66 -9.33
C SER A 17 -15.38 2.51 -8.41
N GLY A 18 -16.57 1.97 -8.67
CA GLY A 18 -17.04 0.74 -8.00
C GLY A 18 -16.17 -0.48 -8.34
N GLU A 19 -15.56 -0.50 -9.52
CA GLU A 19 -14.68 -1.59 -9.96
C GLU A 19 -13.39 -1.60 -9.11
N ALA A 20 -12.69 -0.48 -8.96
CA ALA A 20 -11.49 -0.40 -8.13
C ALA A 20 -11.80 -0.77 -6.67
N ALA A 21 -12.92 -0.30 -6.13
CA ALA A 21 -13.36 -0.68 -4.79
C ALA A 21 -13.65 -2.18 -4.66
N ALA A 22 -14.24 -2.80 -5.67
CA ALA A 22 -14.51 -4.24 -5.67
C ALA A 22 -13.21 -5.06 -5.74
N LEU A 23 -12.26 -4.67 -6.58
CA LEU A 23 -10.96 -5.32 -6.71
C LEU A 23 -10.16 -5.24 -5.40
N SER A 24 -10.13 -4.07 -4.77
CA SER A 24 -9.49 -3.88 -3.47
C SER A 24 -10.11 -4.80 -2.41
N ARG A 25 -11.43 -4.85 -2.31
CA ARG A 25 -12.12 -5.74 -1.36
C ARG A 25 -11.83 -7.22 -1.63
N GLN A 26 -11.75 -7.64 -2.89
CA GLN A 26 -11.39 -9.01 -3.25
C GLN A 26 -9.96 -9.34 -2.83
N ALA A 27 -9.01 -8.43 -3.06
CA ALA A 27 -7.61 -8.60 -2.67
C ALA A 27 -7.48 -8.76 -1.14
N PHE A 28 -8.10 -7.88 -0.36
CA PHE A 28 -8.07 -7.97 1.10
C PHE A 28 -8.78 -9.22 1.64
N ARG A 29 -9.89 -9.64 1.06
CA ARG A 29 -10.54 -10.91 1.41
C ARG A 29 -9.66 -12.11 1.12
N ALA A 30 -9.01 -12.13 -0.03
CA ALA A 30 -8.06 -13.20 -0.39
C ALA A 30 -6.89 -13.24 0.59
N LEU A 31 -6.35 -12.07 0.97
CA LEU A 31 -5.28 -11.96 1.97
C LEU A 31 -5.72 -12.50 3.35
N VAL A 32 -6.90 -12.13 3.83
CA VAL A 32 -7.45 -12.61 5.11
C VAL A 32 -7.63 -14.13 5.08
N ASN A 33 -8.19 -14.66 4.00
CA ASN A 33 -8.36 -16.10 3.83
C ASN A 33 -6.99 -16.81 3.81
N TYR A 34 -6.04 -16.31 3.03
CA TYR A 34 -4.70 -16.87 2.98
C TYR A 34 -4.03 -16.86 4.36
N ALA A 35 -4.06 -15.73 5.07
CA ALA A 35 -3.49 -15.62 6.41
C ALA A 35 -4.16 -16.56 7.42
N THR A 36 -5.46 -16.79 7.28
CA THR A 36 -6.22 -17.72 8.13
C THR A 36 -5.82 -19.17 7.85
N TYR A 37 -5.72 -19.56 6.58
CA TYR A 37 -5.29 -20.92 6.20
C TYR A 37 -3.85 -21.18 6.59
N ARG A 38 -2.95 -20.26 6.34
CA ARG A 38 -1.52 -20.35 6.68
C ARG A 38 -1.26 -20.29 8.18
N ARG A 39 -2.31 -20.07 8.95
CA ARG A 39 -2.22 -20.02 10.41
C ARG A 39 -1.64 -21.29 11.02
N ALA A 40 -1.84 -22.44 10.41
CA ALA A 40 -1.35 -23.73 10.88
C ALA A 40 -0.05 -24.18 10.22
N ALA A 41 0.38 -23.57 9.12
CA ALA A 41 1.44 -24.11 8.27
C ALA A 41 2.86 -23.90 8.80
N GLY A 42 3.09 -23.00 9.74
CA GLY A 42 4.42 -22.74 10.32
C GLY A 42 5.47 -22.18 9.36
N ASP A 43 5.08 -21.93 8.11
CA ASP A 43 5.98 -21.45 7.09
C ASP A 43 6.37 -19.98 7.34
N GLY A 44 7.67 -19.73 7.38
CA GLY A 44 8.22 -18.40 7.50
C GLY A 44 8.54 -17.78 6.13
N VAL A 45 8.44 -16.48 6.07
CA VAL A 45 8.92 -15.68 4.93
C VAL A 45 10.15 -14.85 5.32
N VAL A 46 10.69 -15.06 6.51
CA VAL A 46 11.86 -14.35 7.01
C VAL A 46 13.12 -15.06 6.56
N LEU A 47 13.97 -14.36 5.85
CA LEU A 47 15.25 -14.88 5.41
C LEU A 47 16.27 -14.84 6.56
N LYS A 48 17.08 -15.88 6.68
CA LYS A 48 18.24 -15.86 7.58
C LYS A 48 19.27 -14.83 7.13
N PRO A 49 20.02 -14.22 8.06
CA PRO A 49 21.16 -13.39 7.69
C PRO A 49 22.11 -14.13 6.73
N GLY A 50 22.57 -13.43 5.69
CA GLY A 50 23.45 -14.01 4.65
C GLY A 50 22.72 -14.78 3.54
N SER A 51 21.40 -14.92 3.59
CA SER A 51 20.61 -15.46 2.48
C SER A 51 20.71 -14.58 1.23
N THR A 52 20.65 -15.23 0.06
CA THR A 52 20.56 -14.56 -1.23
C THR A 52 19.29 -15.02 -1.97
N LEU A 53 18.87 -14.27 -3.00
CA LEU A 53 17.76 -14.69 -3.84
C LEU A 53 18.04 -16.01 -4.59
N ALA A 54 19.29 -16.26 -4.92
CA ALA A 54 19.70 -17.50 -5.60
C ALA A 54 19.75 -18.71 -4.64
N ALA A 55 19.99 -18.49 -3.34
CA ALA A 55 20.05 -19.52 -2.31
C ALA A 55 19.31 -19.06 -1.03
N PRO A 56 17.99 -18.98 -1.06
CA PRO A 56 17.22 -18.51 0.08
C PRO A 56 17.24 -19.53 1.21
N GLN A 57 17.52 -19.06 2.42
CA GLN A 57 17.42 -19.84 3.64
C GLN A 57 16.40 -19.16 4.56
N TRP A 58 15.38 -19.91 4.99
CA TRP A 58 14.28 -19.38 5.79
C TRP A 58 14.52 -19.62 7.28
N GLU A 59 14.16 -18.63 8.09
CA GLU A 59 14.08 -18.84 9.53
C GLU A 59 12.79 -19.56 9.90
N SER A 60 12.87 -20.39 10.94
CA SER A 60 11.67 -20.94 11.56
C SER A 60 10.86 -19.82 12.23
N CYS A 61 9.58 -19.79 11.97
CA CYS A 61 8.63 -18.92 12.64
C CYS A 61 7.96 -19.54 13.87
N ALA A 62 8.38 -20.75 14.24
CA ALA A 62 7.84 -21.44 15.43
C ALA A 62 8.07 -20.58 16.69
N GLY A 63 6.98 -20.32 17.43
CA GLY A 63 7.03 -19.52 18.66
C GLY A 63 7.16 -18.00 18.47
N LYS A 64 7.29 -17.52 17.22
CA LYS A 64 7.33 -16.08 16.94
C LYS A 64 5.91 -15.50 16.81
N PRO A 65 5.69 -14.24 17.21
CA PRO A 65 4.42 -13.57 16.95
C PRO A 65 4.21 -13.41 15.44
N ARG A 66 2.96 -13.43 15.02
CA ARG A 66 2.61 -13.24 13.63
C ARG A 66 2.66 -11.78 13.27
N ALA A 67 3.11 -11.50 12.05
CA ALA A 67 3.14 -10.16 11.49
C ALA A 67 2.69 -10.20 10.03
N ALA A 68 2.16 -9.09 9.55
CA ALA A 68 1.97 -8.80 8.15
C ALA A 68 2.67 -7.47 7.85
N VAL A 69 3.31 -7.40 6.70
CA VAL A 69 3.93 -6.17 6.22
C VAL A 69 3.08 -5.67 5.06
N PHE A 70 2.65 -4.41 5.15
CA PHE A 70 1.88 -3.74 4.11
C PHE A 70 2.68 -2.56 3.59
N ASP A 71 2.54 -2.29 2.33
CA ASP A 71 2.80 -0.99 1.76
C ASP A 71 1.79 0.01 2.34
N ALA A 72 2.16 1.27 2.50
CA ALA A 72 1.31 2.25 3.16
C ALA A 72 0.47 3.03 2.16
N ASP A 73 1.12 3.68 1.19
CA ASP A 73 0.48 4.63 0.28
C ASP A 73 -0.40 3.90 -0.75
N GLU A 74 -1.64 4.31 -0.90
CA GLU A 74 -2.67 3.69 -1.75
C GLU A 74 -2.95 2.20 -1.44
N THR A 75 -2.33 1.68 -0.40
CA THR A 75 -2.57 0.30 0.09
C THR A 75 -3.35 0.30 1.39
N VAL A 76 -2.86 0.98 2.43
CA VAL A 76 -3.51 1.09 3.74
C VAL A 76 -4.16 2.46 3.93
N VAL A 77 -3.51 3.50 3.43
CA VAL A 77 -4.00 4.88 3.43
C VAL A 77 -4.15 5.38 2.00
N LEU A 78 -5.09 6.28 1.79
CA LEU A 78 -5.33 6.91 0.50
C LEU A 78 -4.88 8.36 0.54
N ASN A 79 -3.99 8.76 -0.34
CA ASN A 79 -3.37 10.08 -0.39
C ASN A 79 -3.99 11.00 -1.47
N LEU A 80 -5.26 10.79 -1.83
CA LEU A 80 -5.92 11.49 -2.92
C LEU A 80 -5.71 13.01 -2.90
N GLY A 81 -5.74 13.63 -1.72
CA GLY A 81 -5.62 15.09 -1.61
C GLY A 81 -4.26 15.60 -2.09
N VAL A 82 -3.18 15.02 -1.61
CA VAL A 82 -1.82 15.42 -2.01
C VAL A 82 -1.51 15.00 -3.43
N GLU A 83 -1.94 13.81 -3.84
CA GLU A 83 -1.77 13.32 -5.21
C GLU A 83 -2.51 14.20 -6.24
N ALA A 84 -3.73 14.62 -5.93
CA ALA A 84 -4.47 15.56 -6.78
C ALA A 84 -3.80 16.94 -6.87
N LEU A 85 -3.10 17.37 -5.83
CA LEU A 85 -2.31 18.62 -5.88
C LEU A 85 -1.08 18.43 -6.77
N ALA A 86 -0.32 17.36 -6.61
CA ALA A 86 0.84 17.04 -7.42
C ALA A 86 0.47 16.90 -8.91
N ALA A 87 -0.67 16.30 -9.22
CA ALA A 87 -1.13 16.13 -10.60
C ALA A 87 -1.48 17.44 -11.32
N ARG A 88 -1.63 18.56 -10.61
CA ARG A 88 -1.88 19.88 -11.24
C ARG A 88 -0.64 20.44 -11.92
N ASP A 89 0.53 20.10 -11.43
CA ASP A 89 1.81 20.47 -12.03
C ASP A 89 2.79 19.30 -11.94
N PRO A 90 2.73 18.37 -12.92
CA PRO A 90 3.59 17.18 -12.91
C PRO A 90 5.08 17.49 -13.06
N ALA A 91 5.44 18.72 -13.45
CA ALA A 91 6.82 19.17 -13.56
C ALA A 91 7.35 19.80 -12.27
N ALA A 92 6.48 20.08 -11.30
CA ALA A 92 6.90 20.63 -10.02
C ALA A 92 7.75 19.61 -9.26
N PRO A 93 8.84 20.04 -8.60
CA PRO A 93 9.61 19.15 -7.75
C PRO A 93 8.77 18.70 -6.54
N PHE A 94 9.07 17.52 -6.03
CA PHE A 94 8.47 17.03 -4.79
C PHE A 94 8.70 18.03 -3.63
N ASP A 95 7.63 18.40 -2.93
CA ASP A 95 7.68 19.28 -1.76
C ASP A 95 7.53 18.48 -0.44
N PRO A 96 8.64 18.20 0.27
CA PRO A 96 8.60 17.46 1.53
C PRO A 96 7.78 18.15 2.62
N ALA A 97 7.72 19.49 2.60
CA ALA A 97 6.95 20.24 3.59
C ALA A 97 5.44 20.12 3.34
N GLN A 98 5.02 20.08 2.08
CA GLN A 98 3.63 19.82 1.70
C GLN A 98 3.23 18.39 2.12
N TRP A 99 4.09 17.40 1.81
CA TRP A 99 3.89 16.02 2.20
C TRP A 99 3.75 15.87 3.72
N SER A 100 4.69 16.40 4.48
CA SER A 100 4.64 16.37 5.96
C SER A 100 3.42 17.10 6.55
N ARG A 101 2.89 18.11 5.88
CA ARG A 101 1.61 18.72 6.30
C ARG A 101 0.46 17.75 6.08
N TRP A 102 0.41 17.09 4.91
CA TRP A 102 -0.61 16.11 4.58
C TRP A 102 -0.64 14.94 5.58
N GLU A 103 0.52 14.35 5.90
CA GLU A 103 0.63 13.27 6.89
C GLU A 103 0.05 13.63 8.27
N ARG A 104 0.08 14.90 8.64
CA ARG A 104 -0.40 15.36 9.95
C ARG A 104 -1.85 15.79 9.96
N THR A 105 -2.43 16.16 8.84
CA THR A 105 -3.73 16.87 8.78
C THR A 105 -4.67 16.32 7.71
N GLY A 106 -4.23 15.42 6.88
CA GLY A 106 -4.95 14.84 5.73
C GLY A 106 -6.01 13.80 6.06
#